data_2acd87834da35ba1f68e9f192f3dd598
#
_entry.id   2acd87834da35ba1f68e9f192f3dd598
#
_cell.length_a   1.000
_cell.length_b   1.000
_cell.length_c   1.000
_cell.angle_alpha   90.00
_cell.angle_beta   90.00
_cell.angle_gamma   90.00
#
_symmetry.space_group_name_H-M   'P 1'
#
loop_
_entity.id
_entity.type
_entity.pdbx_description
1 polymer ?
#
loop_
_entity_poly.entity_id
_entity_poly.type
_entity_poly.pdbx_seq_one_letter_code
_entity_poly.pdbx_strand_id
1 'polypeptide(L)'
;MSLSSSETLSRAGIRPAGNTATGTLKIIALFLMLTDHAGKMLFPNIPELRLIGRLAFPIYAWCLIVGFSYTHSVIHYMLRLLLVGLISQPLYMVALNHTWIQPNIFLTLLIGLGGLWGIREKRWLSHLWAPAAALILAGVLGADYGWKGVLFLFLLYAVRDSRTGIAAVMVAYFLFWGSYYSQVTSFFGVPLSYGSLPEPFRGILSAFFRTETFGLLSLPLILIPFGSYRKMPLWLSYALYPAHLGLLWLVETLFR
;
A
#
# COMPACT_ATOMS: atom_id res chain seq x y z
N MET A 1 5.79 9.25 -40.91
CA MET A 1 4.60 10.00 -40.47
C MET A 1 4.92 10.49 -39.06
N SER A 2 5.43 11.77 -38.95
CA SER A 2 5.86 12.37 -37.67
C SER A 2 4.62 12.71 -36.85
N LEU A 3 4.52 12.16 -35.65
CA LEU A 3 3.50 12.51 -34.67
C LEU A 3 3.65 14.02 -34.34
N SER A 4 2.53 14.74 -34.29
CA SER A 4 2.53 16.18 -34.02
C SER A 4 3.04 16.45 -32.59
N SER A 5 3.68 17.59 -32.39
CA SER A 5 4.22 18.02 -31.09
C SER A 5 3.16 18.05 -29.97
N SER A 6 1.88 18.20 -30.31
CA SER A 6 0.75 18.17 -29.39
C SER A 6 0.44 16.74 -28.86
N GLU A 7 0.67 15.69 -29.69
CA GLU A 7 0.49 14.30 -29.25
C GLU A 7 1.65 13.82 -28.36
N THR A 8 2.85 14.33 -28.58
CA THR A 8 4.01 14.07 -27.71
C THR A 8 3.87 14.76 -26.34
N LEU A 9 3.28 15.93 -26.25
CA LEU A 9 2.99 16.64 -24.99
C LEU A 9 1.83 15.99 -24.22
N SER A 10 0.83 15.41 -24.90
CA SER A 10 -0.27 14.66 -24.28
C SER A 10 0.20 13.31 -23.64
N ARG A 11 1.32 12.76 -24.10
CA ARG A 11 1.97 11.58 -23.52
C ARG A 11 2.95 11.90 -22.39
N ALA A 12 3.32 13.15 -22.17
CA ALA A 12 4.05 13.61 -20.98
C ALA A 12 3.10 13.51 -19.79
N GLY A 13 3.02 12.29 -19.20
CA GLY A 13 2.09 11.94 -18.13
C GLY A 13 2.17 12.94 -16.97
N ILE A 14 1.01 13.24 -16.40
CA ILE A 14 0.86 14.07 -15.20
C ILE A 14 1.85 13.59 -14.14
N ARG A 15 2.75 14.47 -13.71
CA ARG A 15 3.79 14.14 -12.72
C ARG A 15 3.19 14.06 -11.32
N PRO A 16 3.52 13.04 -10.55
CA PRO A 16 3.12 12.96 -9.15
C PRO A 16 3.65 14.15 -8.35
N ALA A 17 2.77 14.83 -7.58
CA ALA A 17 3.12 15.99 -6.77
C ALA A 17 3.77 15.63 -5.43
N GLY A 18 3.62 14.37 -4.99
CA GLY A 18 4.23 13.84 -3.78
C GLY A 18 5.68 13.39 -4.00
N ASN A 19 6.22 12.73 -3.00
CA ASN A 19 7.60 12.26 -2.98
C ASN A 19 7.87 11.21 -4.06
N THR A 20 8.84 11.46 -4.91
CA THR A 20 9.24 10.54 -6.00
C THR A 20 10.48 9.71 -5.69
N ALA A 21 11.06 9.84 -4.50
CA ALA A 21 12.20 9.04 -4.03
C ALA A 21 11.80 7.60 -3.66
N THR A 22 11.21 6.87 -4.63
CA THR A 22 10.63 5.53 -4.40
C THR A 22 11.63 4.49 -3.89
N GLY A 23 12.93 4.66 -4.13
CA GLY A 23 13.97 3.79 -3.57
C GLY A 23 13.99 3.87 -2.04
N THR A 24 14.10 5.07 -1.50
CA THR A 24 14.10 5.33 -0.06
C THR A 24 12.75 4.97 0.58
N LEU A 25 11.64 5.35 -0.07
CA LEU A 25 10.30 5.01 0.41
C LEU A 25 10.08 3.50 0.54
N LYS A 26 10.57 2.71 -0.42
CA LYS A 26 10.46 1.24 -0.36
C LYS A 26 11.29 0.64 0.78
N ILE A 27 12.46 1.21 1.09
CA ILE A 27 13.26 0.77 2.23
C ILE A 27 12.49 1.04 3.53
N ILE A 28 11.95 2.25 3.70
CA ILE A 28 11.14 2.60 4.86
C ILE A 28 9.94 1.66 4.97
N ALA A 29 9.20 1.47 3.88
CA ALA A 29 8.04 0.58 3.86
C ALA A 29 8.39 -0.87 4.18
N LEU A 30 9.57 -1.35 3.76
CA LEU A 30 10.06 -2.68 4.11
C LEU A 30 10.30 -2.82 5.62
N PHE A 31 10.96 -1.85 6.26
CA PHE A 31 11.15 -1.87 7.71
C PHE A 31 9.83 -1.84 8.48
N LEU A 32 8.87 -1.02 8.03
CA LEU A 32 7.53 -0.97 8.61
C LEU A 32 6.79 -2.30 8.45
N MET A 33 6.90 -2.93 7.29
CA MET A 33 6.30 -4.24 7.02
C MET A 33 6.98 -5.35 7.83
N LEU A 34 8.31 -5.31 7.97
CA LEU A 34 9.04 -6.22 8.84
C LEU A 34 8.56 -6.08 10.29
N THR A 35 8.32 -4.86 10.76
CA THR A 35 7.76 -4.58 12.09
C THR A 35 6.34 -5.17 12.25
N ASP A 36 5.46 -5.02 11.23
CA ASP A 36 4.11 -5.62 11.24
C ASP A 36 4.17 -7.14 11.39
N HIS A 37 4.98 -7.78 10.54
CA HIS A 37 5.09 -9.24 10.52
C HIS A 37 5.78 -9.78 11.78
N ALA A 38 6.83 -9.10 12.27
CA ALA A 38 7.45 -9.44 13.55
C ALA A 38 6.46 -9.30 14.72
N GLY A 39 5.64 -8.25 14.73
CA GLY A 39 4.57 -8.09 15.71
C GLY A 39 3.53 -9.22 15.65
N LYS A 40 3.20 -9.71 14.44
CA LYS A 40 2.27 -10.83 14.28
C LYS A 40 2.88 -12.18 14.73
N MET A 41 4.15 -12.43 14.39
CA MET A 41 4.80 -13.73 14.53
C MET A 41 5.53 -13.90 15.87
N LEU A 42 6.36 -12.90 16.22
CA LEU A 42 7.30 -13.01 17.35
C LEU A 42 6.80 -12.28 18.60
N PHE A 43 6.03 -11.21 18.44
CA PHE A 43 5.62 -10.34 19.55
C PHE A 43 4.10 -10.07 19.54
N PRO A 44 3.23 -11.13 19.62
CA PRO A 44 1.78 -10.95 19.54
C PRO A 44 1.20 -10.11 20.70
N ASN A 45 1.93 -10.01 21.80
CA ASN A 45 1.55 -9.22 22.98
C ASN A 45 1.87 -7.72 22.85
N ILE A 46 2.51 -7.27 21.73
CA ILE A 46 2.86 -5.88 21.45
C ILE A 46 2.08 -5.42 20.20
N PRO A 47 0.78 -5.09 20.36
CA PRO A 47 -0.07 -4.72 19.20
C PRO A 47 0.40 -3.44 18.49
N GLU A 48 1.17 -2.59 19.17
CA GLU A 48 1.73 -1.35 18.62
C GLU A 48 2.65 -1.60 17.41
N LEU A 49 3.35 -2.72 17.36
CA LEU A 49 4.17 -3.10 16.21
C LEU A 49 3.31 -3.22 14.94
N ARG A 50 2.09 -3.72 15.10
CA ARG A 50 1.13 -3.81 13.99
C ARG A 50 0.55 -2.45 13.60
N LEU A 51 0.37 -1.53 14.55
CA LEU A 51 -0.06 -0.17 14.26
C LEU A 51 0.99 0.57 13.43
N ILE A 52 2.26 0.43 13.80
CA ILE A 52 3.39 0.99 13.05
C ILE A 52 3.45 0.36 11.66
N GLY A 53 3.20 -0.94 11.54
CA GLY A 53 3.17 -1.67 10.28
C GLY A 53 2.12 -1.18 9.28
N ARG A 54 0.99 -0.61 9.75
CA ARG A 54 -0.06 -0.06 8.88
C ARG A 54 0.44 1.04 7.93
N LEU A 55 1.53 1.71 8.28
CA LEU A 55 2.15 2.73 7.43
C LEU A 55 2.78 2.16 6.14
N ALA A 56 3.08 0.87 6.11
CA ALA A 56 3.78 0.24 4.97
C ALA A 56 2.94 0.25 3.69
N PHE A 57 1.68 -0.14 3.78
CA PHE A 57 0.81 -0.27 2.59
C PHE A 57 0.62 1.04 1.82
N PRO A 58 0.24 2.18 2.44
CA PRO A 58 0.07 3.43 1.70
C PRO A 58 1.38 3.91 1.04
N ILE A 59 2.54 3.63 1.63
CA ILE A 59 3.83 3.95 1.02
C ILE A 59 4.08 3.07 -0.21
N TYR A 60 3.81 1.76 -0.14
CA TYR A 60 3.91 0.87 -1.31
C TYR A 60 2.91 1.25 -2.40
N ALA A 61 1.68 1.60 -2.03
CA ALA A 61 0.65 2.09 -2.95
C ALA A 61 1.13 3.35 -3.69
N TRP A 62 1.70 4.30 -2.95
CA TRP A 62 2.28 5.50 -3.55
C TRP A 62 3.46 5.19 -4.47
N CYS A 63 4.38 4.32 -4.05
CA CYS A 63 5.49 3.87 -4.88
C CYS A 63 5.03 3.20 -6.18
N LEU A 64 3.93 2.44 -6.13
CA LEU A 64 3.33 1.82 -7.32
C LEU A 64 2.79 2.89 -8.28
N ILE A 65 2.09 3.91 -7.77
CA ILE A 65 1.54 5.02 -8.57
C ILE A 65 2.66 5.81 -9.23
N VAL A 66 3.71 6.16 -8.47
CA VAL A 66 4.89 6.82 -9.04
C VAL A 66 5.54 5.94 -10.11
N GLY A 67 5.76 4.65 -9.82
CA GLY A 67 6.31 3.70 -10.79
C GLY A 67 5.45 3.57 -12.06
N PHE A 68 4.12 3.51 -11.90
CA PHE A 68 3.18 3.46 -13.01
C PHE A 68 3.20 4.74 -13.86
N SER A 69 3.36 5.91 -13.23
CA SER A 69 3.43 7.20 -13.93
C SER A 69 4.66 7.32 -14.84
N TYR A 70 5.77 6.65 -14.49
CA TYR A 70 7.02 6.70 -15.25
C TYR A 70 7.33 5.44 -16.06
N THR A 71 6.51 4.38 -15.97
CA THR A 71 6.78 3.15 -16.72
C THR A 71 6.43 3.26 -18.19
N HIS A 72 7.35 2.80 -19.04
CA HIS A 72 7.11 2.65 -20.48
C HIS A 72 6.33 1.38 -20.81
N SER A 73 6.46 0.32 -20.01
CA SER A 73 5.79 -0.96 -20.24
C SER A 73 5.09 -1.45 -18.97
N VAL A 74 3.76 -1.30 -18.96
CA VAL A 74 2.92 -1.78 -17.86
C VAL A 74 2.94 -3.30 -17.78
N ILE A 75 2.96 -3.99 -18.93
CA ILE A 75 2.99 -5.46 -18.99
C ILE A 75 4.23 -6.00 -18.25
N HIS A 76 5.42 -5.45 -18.52
CA HIS A 76 6.62 -5.88 -17.80
C HIS A 76 6.56 -5.54 -16.30
N TYR A 77 5.88 -4.46 -15.93
CA TYR A 77 5.67 -4.13 -14.53
C TYR A 77 4.72 -5.16 -13.86
N MET A 78 3.61 -5.49 -14.51
CA MET A 78 2.67 -6.52 -14.05
C MET A 78 3.33 -7.90 -13.93
N LEU A 79 4.12 -8.31 -14.93
CA LEU A 79 4.86 -9.58 -14.89
C LEU A 79 5.84 -9.66 -13.71
N ARG A 80 6.55 -8.56 -13.40
CA ARG A 80 7.42 -8.52 -12.21
C ARG A 80 6.64 -8.69 -10.92
N LEU A 81 5.49 -7.99 -10.77
CA LEU A 81 4.64 -8.14 -9.58
C LEU A 81 4.09 -9.56 -9.46
N LEU A 82 3.64 -10.14 -10.58
CA LEU A 82 3.16 -11.53 -10.63
C LEU A 82 4.23 -12.53 -10.20
N LEU A 83 5.43 -12.46 -10.80
CA LEU A 83 6.53 -13.37 -10.49
C LEU A 83 6.93 -13.28 -9.01
N VAL A 84 7.09 -12.07 -8.49
CA VAL A 84 7.44 -11.87 -7.07
C VAL A 84 6.32 -12.35 -6.16
N GLY A 85 5.06 -12.10 -6.52
CA GLY A 85 3.90 -12.59 -5.78
C GLY A 85 3.87 -14.11 -5.70
N LEU A 86 4.10 -14.80 -6.82
CA LEU A 86 4.14 -16.27 -6.88
C LEU A 86 5.32 -16.85 -6.08
N ILE A 87 6.52 -16.28 -6.20
CA ILE A 87 7.71 -16.72 -5.45
C ILE A 87 7.51 -16.51 -3.95
N SER A 88 6.84 -15.41 -3.56
CA SER A 88 6.63 -15.06 -2.16
C SER A 88 5.49 -15.82 -1.50
N GLN A 89 4.54 -16.38 -2.28
CA GLN A 89 3.33 -16.99 -1.73
C GLN A 89 3.63 -18.17 -0.78
N PRO A 90 4.51 -19.12 -1.10
CA PRO A 90 4.84 -20.22 -0.18
C PRO A 90 5.40 -19.71 1.16
N LEU A 91 6.31 -18.75 1.13
CA LEU A 91 6.88 -18.15 2.35
C LEU A 91 5.82 -17.38 3.15
N TYR A 92 4.94 -16.64 2.46
CA TYR A 92 3.83 -15.92 3.08
C TYR A 92 2.86 -16.87 3.81
N MET A 93 2.57 -18.03 3.20
CA MET A 93 1.71 -19.06 3.81
C MET A 93 2.35 -19.66 5.06
N VAL A 94 3.62 -20.05 4.96
CA VAL A 94 4.32 -20.70 6.08
C VAL A 94 4.57 -19.70 7.21
N ALA A 95 5.06 -18.50 6.90
CA ALA A 95 5.42 -17.50 7.91
C ALA A 95 4.19 -16.92 8.65
N LEU A 96 3.09 -16.72 7.96
CA LEU A 96 1.93 -16.03 8.53
C LEU A 96 0.72 -16.92 8.79
N ASN A 97 0.87 -18.25 8.65
CA ASN A 97 -0.20 -19.24 8.76
C ASN A 97 -1.39 -18.93 7.83
N HIS A 98 -1.09 -18.58 6.59
CA HIS A 98 -2.08 -18.34 5.54
C HIS A 98 -2.23 -19.54 4.61
N THR A 99 -3.30 -19.54 3.82
CA THR A 99 -3.58 -20.58 2.83
C THR A 99 -3.42 -20.04 1.40
N TRP A 100 -3.51 -20.91 0.38
CA TRP A 100 -3.51 -20.49 -1.03
C TRP A 100 -4.69 -19.56 -1.39
N ILE A 101 -5.79 -19.62 -0.63
CA ILE A 101 -6.98 -18.77 -0.81
C ILE A 101 -6.75 -17.35 -0.28
N GLN A 102 -5.66 -17.15 0.47
CA GLN A 102 -5.26 -15.86 1.03
C GLN A 102 -3.97 -15.39 0.36
N PRO A 103 -4.07 -14.82 -0.85
CA PRO A 103 -2.89 -14.39 -1.59
C PRO A 103 -2.25 -13.16 -0.95
N ASN A 104 -0.93 -13.05 -1.12
CA ASN A 104 -0.16 -11.93 -0.58
C ASN A 104 -0.48 -10.60 -1.28
N ILE A 105 0.07 -9.51 -0.75
CA ILE A 105 -0.15 -8.12 -1.20
C ILE A 105 0.10 -7.91 -2.71
N PHE A 106 1.01 -8.68 -3.34
CA PHE A 106 1.32 -8.49 -4.75
C PHE A 106 0.11 -8.74 -5.66
N LEU A 107 -0.84 -9.62 -5.26
CA LEU A 107 -2.08 -9.78 -6.01
C LEU A 107 -2.93 -8.50 -5.95
N THR A 108 -3.07 -7.86 -4.78
CA THR A 108 -3.77 -6.57 -4.65
C THR A 108 -3.15 -5.51 -5.56
N LEU A 109 -1.81 -5.39 -5.52
CA LEU A 109 -1.07 -4.42 -6.33
C LEU A 109 -1.18 -4.72 -7.83
N LEU A 110 -1.14 -5.99 -8.22
CA LEU A 110 -1.27 -6.45 -9.61
C LEU A 110 -2.66 -6.14 -10.18
N ILE A 111 -3.72 -6.47 -9.44
CA ILE A 111 -5.11 -6.19 -9.81
C ILE A 111 -5.33 -4.68 -9.92
N GLY A 112 -4.87 -3.93 -8.92
CA GLY A 112 -4.94 -2.47 -8.92
C GLY A 112 -4.20 -1.84 -10.11
N LEU A 113 -3.00 -2.34 -10.43
CA LEU A 113 -2.22 -1.88 -11.59
C LEU A 113 -2.95 -2.17 -12.92
N GLY A 114 -3.63 -3.31 -13.03
CA GLY A 114 -4.47 -3.65 -14.18
C GLY A 114 -5.62 -2.67 -14.37
N GLY A 115 -6.32 -2.31 -13.28
CA GLY A 115 -7.38 -1.30 -13.30
C GLY A 115 -6.85 0.10 -13.68
N LEU A 116 -5.70 0.51 -13.11
CA LEU A 116 -5.04 1.77 -13.46
C LEU A 116 -4.60 1.81 -14.92
N TRP A 117 -4.15 0.67 -15.46
CA TRP A 117 -3.82 0.57 -16.88
C TRP A 117 -5.04 0.80 -17.76
N GLY A 118 -6.19 0.21 -17.41
CA GLY A 118 -7.47 0.46 -18.10
C GLY A 118 -7.89 1.94 -18.06
N ILE A 119 -7.71 2.62 -16.90
CA ILE A 119 -7.99 4.05 -16.75
C ILE A 119 -7.09 4.89 -17.67
N ARG A 120 -5.82 4.52 -17.82
CA ARG A 120 -4.84 5.25 -18.65
C ARG A 120 -5.06 5.08 -20.14
N GLU A 121 -5.30 3.84 -20.58
CA GLU A 121 -5.37 3.52 -22.03
C GLU A 121 -6.67 3.96 -22.68
N LYS A 122 -7.79 3.96 -21.95
CA LYS A 122 -9.14 4.36 -22.40
C LYS A 122 -9.65 3.63 -23.65
N ARG A 123 -9.02 2.52 -24.03
CA ARG A 123 -9.43 1.73 -25.21
C ARG A 123 -10.68 0.92 -24.88
N TRP A 124 -11.64 0.83 -25.80
CA TRP A 124 -12.87 0.05 -25.61
C TRP A 124 -13.56 0.31 -24.27
N LEU A 125 -13.65 1.57 -23.89
CA LEU A 125 -14.22 2.01 -22.60
C LEU A 125 -13.53 1.38 -21.37
N SER A 126 -12.25 0.97 -21.50
CA SER A 126 -11.49 0.32 -20.41
C SER A 126 -11.41 1.18 -19.15
N HIS A 127 -11.52 2.49 -19.26
CA HIS A 127 -11.54 3.41 -18.11
C HIS A 127 -12.78 3.25 -17.21
N LEU A 128 -13.84 2.58 -17.70
CA LEU A 128 -15.04 2.27 -16.95
C LEU A 128 -15.04 0.83 -16.42
N TRP A 129 -14.88 -0.15 -17.32
CA TRP A 129 -15.03 -1.55 -16.93
C TRP A 129 -13.80 -2.12 -16.20
N ALA A 130 -12.57 -1.67 -16.54
CA ALA A 130 -11.37 -2.25 -15.92
C ALA A 130 -11.24 -1.92 -14.43
N PRO A 131 -11.48 -0.67 -13.94
CA PRO A 131 -11.51 -0.41 -12.49
C PRO A 131 -12.65 -1.15 -11.79
N ALA A 132 -13.85 -1.25 -12.39
CA ALA A 132 -14.95 -2.00 -11.81
C ALA A 132 -14.60 -3.50 -11.69
N ALA A 133 -14.07 -4.10 -12.76
CA ALA A 133 -13.61 -5.48 -12.76
C ALA A 133 -12.49 -5.72 -11.72
N ALA A 134 -11.54 -4.79 -11.59
CA ALA A 134 -10.47 -4.89 -10.61
C ALA A 134 -10.99 -4.88 -9.17
N LEU A 135 -11.98 -4.04 -8.85
CA LEU A 135 -12.61 -4.01 -7.51
C LEU A 135 -13.33 -5.32 -7.20
N ILE A 136 -14.12 -5.83 -8.15
CA ILE A 136 -14.83 -7.11 -8.02
C ILE A 136 -13.83 -8.25 -7.85
N LEU A 137 -12.81 -8.32 -8.72
CA LEU A 137 -11.81 -9.37 -8.70
C LEU A 137 -11.03 -9.40 -7.38
N ALA A 138 -10.62 -8.23 -6.87
CA ALA A 138 -9.92 -8.13 -5.59
C ALA A 138 -10.79 -8.59 -4.40
N GLY A 139 -12.10 -8.34 -4.46
CA GLY A 139 -13.05 -8.81 -3.46
C GLY A 139 -13.26 -10.32 -3.53
N VAL A 140 -13.48 -10.87 -4.73
CA VAL A 140 -13.75 -12.30 -4.95
C VAL A 140 -12.53 -13.18 -4.66
N LEU A 141 -11.33 -12.75 -5.06
CA LEU A 141 -10.09 -13.51 -4.85
C LEU A 141 -9.54 -13.40 -3.42
N GLY A 142 -10.16 -12.63 -2.52
CA GLY A 142 -9.68 -12.49 -1.16
C GLY A 142 -8.27 -11.89 -1.06
N ALA A 143 -7.90 -10.99 -2.00
CA ALA A 143 -6.60 -10.33 -2.00
C ALA A 143 -6.35 -9.65 -0.63
N ASP A 144 -5.10 -9.60 -0.16
CA ASP A 144 -4.72 -9.22 1.22
C ASP A 144 -5.41 -7.92 1.72
N TYR A 145 -5.38 -6.86 0.90
CA TYR A 145 -6.13 -5.62 1.19
C TYR A 145 -7.50 -5.55 0.48
N GLY A 146 -7.87 -6.58 -0.28
CA GLY A 146 -9.15 -6.71 -0.97
C GLY A 146 -9.48 -5.54 -1.90
N TRP A 147 -10.78 -5.34 -2.13
CA TRP A 147 -11.28 -4.23 -2.93
C TRP A 147 -10.96 -2.85 -2.33
N LYS A 148 -10.80 -2.76 -1.00
CA LYS A 148 -10.44 -1.50 -0.33
C LYS A 148 -9.02 -1.05 -0.73
N GLY A 149 -8.05 -1.97 -0.75
CA GLY A 149 -6.70 -1.63 -1.20
C GLY A 149 -6.66 -1.16 -2.66
N VAL A 150 -7.44 -1.82 -3.55
CA VAL A 150 -7.55 -1.43 -4.96
C VAL A 150 -8.24 -0.07 -5.11
N LEU A 151 -9.32 0.19 -4.37
CA LEU A 151 -10.00 1.49 -4.38
C LEU A 151 -9.06 2.61 -3.90
N PHE A 152 -8.27 2.36 -2.86
CA PHE A 152 -7.28 3.33 -2.41
C PHE A 152 -6.27 3.69 -3.50
N LEU A 153 -5.78 2.70 -4.27
CA LEU A 153 -4.90 2.94 -5.42
C LEU A 153 -5.56 3.85 -6.46
N PHE A 154 -6.84 3.63 -6.77
CA PHE A 154 -7.56 4.45 -7.75
C PHE A 154 -7.76 5.88 -7.28
N LEU A 155 -8.19 6.07 -6.05
CA LEU A 155 -8.39 7.39 -5.46
C LEU A 155 -7.07 8.17 -5.38
N LEU A 156 -6.00 7.52 -4.94
CA LEU A 156 -4.69 8.14 -4.83
C LEU A 156 -4.10 8.49 -6.21
N TYR A 157 -4.35 7.62 -7.22
CA TYR A 157 -3.95 7.91 -8.61
C TYR A 157 -4.74 9.09 -9.21
N ALA A 158 -6.02 9.22 -8.89
CA ALA A 158 -6.85 10.32 -9.39
C ALA A 158 -6.34 11.71 -8.91
N VAL A 159 -5.77 11.78 -7.71
CA VAL A 159 -5.28 13.03 -7.10
C VAL A 159 -3.76 13.15 -7.07
N ARG A 160 -3.03 12.30 -7.78
CA ARG A 160 -1.56 12.18 -7.70
C ARG A 160 -0.79 13.45 -8.04
N ASP A 161 -1.38 14.38 -8.75
CA ASP A 161 -0.81 15.67 -9.18
C ASP A 161 -1.08 16.82 -8.20
N SER A 162 -1.82 16.56 -7.11
CA SER A 162 -2.18 17.56 -6.10
C SER A 162 -1.80 17.11 -4.69
N ARG A 163 -0.92 17.85 -4.02
CA ARG A 163 -0.55 17.57 -2.61
C ARG A 163 -1.75 17.64 -1.67
N THR A 164 -2.60 18.65 -1.86
CA THR A 164 -3.83 18.80 -1.08
C THR A 164 -4.82 17.69 -1.39
N GLY A 165 -4.92 17.27 -2.65
CA GLY A 165 -5.73 16.12 -3.06
C GLY A 165 -5.26 14.82 -2.42
N ILE A 166 -3.93 14.55 -2.43
CA ILE A 166 -3.33 13.40 -1.76
C ILE A 166 -3.67 13.41 -0.26
N ALA A 167 -3.48 14.55 0.41
CA ALA A 167 -3.78 14.67 1.83
C ALA A 167 -5.28 14.45 2.12
N ALA A 168 -6.17 15.06 1.35
CA ALA A 168 -7.60 14.92 1.51
C ALA A 168 -8.07 13.47 1.31
N VAL A 169 -7.61 12.81 0.24
CA VAL A 169 -7.92 11.39 -0.02
C VAL A 169 -7.39 10.52 1.10
N MET A 170 -6.16 10.71 1.55
CA MET A 170 -5.61 9.89 2.63
C MET A 170 -6.40 10.06 3.92
N VAL A 171 -6.71 11.30 4.35
CA VAL A 171 -7.50 11.55 5.56
C VAL A 171 -8.88 10.90 5.43
N ALA A 172 -9.63 11.23 4.39
CA ALA A 172 -10.99 10.72 4.21
C ALA A 172 -11.01 9.19 4.09
N TYR A 173 -10.07 8.63 3.33
CA TYR A 173 -10.05 7.20 3.07
C TYR A 173 -9.62 6.38 4.28
N PHE A 174 -8.61 6.81 5.04
CA PHE A 174 -8.19 6.09 6.25
C PHE A 174 -9.20 6.21 7.39
N LEU A 175 -9.94 7.29 7.50
CA LEU A 175 -11.09 7.39 8.41
C LEU A 175 -12.22 6.43 7.99
N PHE A 176 -12.56 6.39 6.71
CA PHE A 176 -13.51 5.43 6.17
C PHE A 176 -13.04 3.99 6.39
N TRP A 177 -11.81 3.67 6.00
CA TRP A 177 -11.27 2.31 6.13
C TRP A 177 -11.13 1.89 7.60
N GLY A 178 -10.65 2.79 8.46
CA GLY A 178 -10.54 2.57 9.89
C GLY A 178 -11.87 2.25 10.56
N SER A 179 -13.00 2.77 10.05
CA SER A 179 -14.32 2.49 10.62
C SER A 179 -14.71 0.99 10.64
N TYR A 180 -14.07 0.17 9.83
CA TYR A 180 -14.26 -1.29 9.79
C TYR A 180 -13.36 -2.07 10.76
N TYR A 181 -12.49 -1.38 11.49
CA TYR A 181 -11.50 -2.02 12.36
C TYR A 181 -11.67 -1.62 13.81
N SER A 182 -11.07 -2.40 14.72
CA SER A 182 -11.14 -2.18 16.15
C SER A 182 -10.51 -0.85 16.58
N GLN A 183 -11.04 -0.31 17.66
CA GLN A 183 -10.45 0.85 18.33
C GLN A 183 -9.17 0.47 19.07
N VAL A 184 -8.21 1.37 19.07
CA VAL A 184 -7.00 1.28 19.89
C VAL A 184 -7.33 1.92 21.25
N THR A 185 -7.43 1.09 22.28
CA THR A 185 -7.84 1.52 23.64
C THR A 185 -6.67 1.68 24.58
N SER A 186 -5.48 1.20 24.21
CA SER A 186 -4.25 1.35 24.98
C SER A 186 -3.06 1.55 24.05
N PHE A 187 -1.98 2.14 24.56
CA PHE A 187 -0.72 2.29 23.85
C PHE A 187 0.43 1.95 24.81
N PHE A 188 1.19 0.90 24.52
CA PHE A 188 2.22 0.30 25.39
C PHE A 188 1.73 0.07 26.83
N GLY A 189 0.53 -0.49 26.94
CA GLY A 189 -0.09 -0.78 28.27
C GLY A 189 -0.73 0.44 28.95
N VAL A 190 -0.55 1.66 28.41
CA VAL A 190 -1.19 2.87 28.95
C VAL A 190 -2.58 3.03 28.33
N PRO A 191 -3.67 3.04 29.12
CA PRO A 191 -5.02 3.20 28.61
C PRO A 191 -5.23 4.59 28.01
N LEU A 192 -5.88 4.65 26.86
CA LEU A 192 -6.23 5.91 26.18
C LEU A 192 -7.60 6.39 26.67
N SER A 193 -7.61 7.38 27.56
CA SER A 193 -8.80 7.88 28.24
C SER A 193 -9.64 8.89 27.42
N TYR A 194 -9.70 8.73 26.08
CA TYR A 194 -10.53 9.60 25.24
C TYR A 194 -12.04 9.39 25.42
N GLY A 195 -12.45 8.27 26.03
CA GLY A 195 -13.86 7.98 26.33
C GLY A 195 -14.49 8.96 27.34
N SER A 196 -13.69 9.60 28.18
CA SER A 196 -14.13 10.62 29.17
C SER A 196 -14.24 12.03 28.59
N LEU A 197 -13.83 12.25 27.35
CA LEU A 197 -13.89 13.56 26.72
C LEU A 197 -15.32 13.92 26.28
N PRO A 198 -15.69 15.22 26.31
CA PRO A 198 -16.98 15.66 25.77
C PRO A 198 -17.05 15.52 24.24
N GLU A 199 -18.29 15.39 23.71
CA GLU A 199 -18.51 15.51 22.27
C GLU A 199 -18.26 16.96 21.80
N PRO A 200 -17.69 17.18 20.59
CA PRO A 200 -17.38 16.20 19.54
C PRO A 200 -15.97 15.58 19.64
N PHE A 201 -15.15 15.97 20.63
CA PHE A 201 -13.75 15.54 20.74
C PHE A 201 -13.62 14.02 20.89
N ARG A 202 -14.51 13.41 21.67
CA ARG A 202 -14.57 11.95 21.82
C ARG A 202 -14.81 11.26 20.47
N GLY A 203 -15.79 11.72 19.70
CA GLY A 203 -16.10 11.18 18.37
C GLY A 203 -14.93 11.30 17.41
N ILE A 204 -14.28 12.47 17.34
CA ILE A 204 -13.11 12.74 16.50
C ILE A 204 -11.96 11.80 16.87
N LEU A 205 -11.56 11.77 18.15
CA LEU A 205 -10.45 10.94 18.59
C LEU A 205 -10.74 9.44 18.39
N SER A 206 -11.96 9.00 18.67
CA SER A 206 -12.35 7.61 18.46
C SER A 206 -12.26 7.17 16.99
N ALA A 207 -12.48 8.09 16.05
CA ALA A 207 -12.31 7.82 14.61
C ALA A 207 -10.83 7.73 14.21
N PHE A 208 -9.95 8.54 14.82
CA PHE A 208 -8.52 8.50 14.53
C PHE A 208 -7.79 7.34 15.23
N PHE A 209 -8.24 6.92 16.41
CA PHE A 209 -7.65 5.81 17.15
C PHE A 209 -8.25 4.45 16.75
N ARG A 210 -8.19 4.11 15.44
CA ARG A 210 -8.53 2.80 14.92
C ARG A 210 -7.32 2.20 14.19
N THR A 211 -7.21 0.89 14.21
CA THR A 211 -6.01 0.18 13.72
C THR A 211 -5.58 0.61 12.33
N GLU A 212 -6.48 0.66 11.36
CA GLU A 212 -6.12 1.03 9.98
C GLU A 212 -5.91 2.53 9.79
N THR A 213 -6.48 3.38 10.65
CA THR A 213 -6.30 4.84 10.55
C THR A 213 -4.84 5.25 10.81
N PHE A 214 -4.05 4.44 11.49
CA PHE A 214 -2.61 4.67 11.67
C PHE A 214 -1.84 4.71 10.33
N GLY A 215 -2.37 4.11 9.27
CA GLY A 215 -1.82 4.27 7.93
C GLY A 215 -1.71 5.74 7.48
N LEU A 216 -2.53 6.63 8.04
CA LEU A 216 -2.47 8.08 7.79
C LEU A 216 -1.14 8.69 8.21
N LEU A 217 -0.44 8.13 9.20
CA LEU A 217 0.88 8.62 9.63
C LEU A 217 1.96 8.48 8.55
N SER A 218 1.70 7.76 7.47
CA SER A 218 2.56 7.71 6.29
C SER A 218 2.47 8.98 5.41
N LEU A 219 1.46 9.83 5.61
CA LEU A 219 1.21 11.03 4.79
C LEU A 219 2.43 11.97 4.70
N PRO A 220 3.15 12.31 5.79
CA PRO A 220 4.35 13.14 5.69
C PRO A 220 5.42 12.53 4.77
N LEU A 221 5.63 11.20 4.82
CA LEU A 221 6.60 10.51 3.98
C LEU A 221 6.22 10.55 2.49
N ILE A 222 4.91 10.51 2.21
CA ILE A 222 4.37 10.60 0.84
C ILE A 222 4.45 12.04 0.30
N LEU A 223 4.23 13.05 1.15
CA LEU A 223 4.17 14.45 0.70
C LEU A 223 5.52 15.15 0.71
N ILE A 224 6.39 14.89 1.70
CA ILE A 224 7.65 15.62 1.84
C ILE A 224 8.70 15.01 0.91
N PRO A 225 9.20 15.75 -0.10
CA PRO A 225 10.26 15.27 -0.93
C PRO A 225 11.57 15.23 -0.13
N PHE A 226 12.20 14.08 -0.09
CA PHE A 226 13.59 13.96 0.38
C PHE A 226 14.47 13.47 -0.76
N GLY A 227 15.75 13.81 -0.71
CA GLY A 227 16.70 13.44 -1.75
C GLY A 227 16.78 11.92 -1.93
N SER A 228 16.77 11.47 -3.16
CA SER A 228 17.03 10.06 -3.46
C SER A 228 18.53 9.82 -3.40
N TYR A 229 19.06 9.44 -2.25
CA TYR A 229 20.48 9.22 -2.06
C TYR A 229 21.03 8.02 -2.85
N ARG A 230 20.19 7.03 -3.19
CA ARG A 230 20.60 5.87 -4.02
C ARG A 230 19.39 5.30 -4.76
N LYS A 231 19.57 5.00 -6.04
CA LYS A 231 18.63 4.16 -6.80
C LYS A 231 18.78 2.73 -6.29
N MET A 232 17.77 2.22 -5.61
CA MET A 232 17.74 0.81 -5.24
C MET A 232 17.67 -0.05 -6.51
N PRO A 233 18.55 -1.05 -6.70
CA PRO A 233 18.45 -1.98 -7.81
C PRO A 233 17.07 -2.66 -7.81
N LEU A 234 16.48 -2.81 -8.99
CA LEU A 234 15.12 -3.38 -9.12
C LEU A 234 15.02 -4.76 -8.49
N TRP A 235 16.00 -5.64 -8.75
CA TRP A 235 16.03 -7.00 -8.21
C TRP A 235 16.01 -7.02 -6.68
N LEU A 236 16.76 -6.10 -6.04
CA LEU A 236 16.81 -5.99 -4.57
C LEU A 236 15.44 -5.56 -4.01
N SER A 237 14.79 -4.58 -4.65
CA SER A 237 13.45 -4.13 -4.23
C SER A 237 12.41 -5.25 -4.21
N TYR A 238 12.57 -6.25 -5.07
CA TYR A 238 11.66 -7.39 -5.16
C TYR A 238 12.10 -8.57 -4.29
N ALA A 239 13.40 -8.84 -4.19
CA ALA A 239 13.95 -9.93 -3.39
C ALA A 239 13.75 -9.73 -1.89
N LEU A 240 13.73 -8.48 -1.41
CA LEU A 240 13.59 -8.16 0.01
C LEU A 240 12.24 -8.59 0.59
N TYR A 241 11.17 -8.67 -0.24
CA TYR A 241 9.88 -9.12 0.26
C TYR A 241 9.88 -10.62 0.63
N PRO A 242 10.23 -11.57 -0.23
CA PRO A 242 10.32 -12.97 0.20
C PRO A 242 11.42 -13.18 1.24
N ALA A 243 12.53 -12.44 1.17
CA ALA A 243 13.64 -12.60 2.09
C ALA A 243 13.27 -12.28 3.55
N HIS A 244 12.52 -11.19 3.81
CA HIS A 244 12.12 -10.87 5.18
C HIS A 244 11.14 -11.89 5.77
N LEU A 245 10.24 -12.46 4.94
CA LEU A 245 9.33 -13.52 5.37
C LEU A 245 10.09 -14.79 5.73
N GLY A 246 11.06 -15.18 4.90
CA GLY A 246 11.93 -16.32 5.17
C GLY A 246 12.79 -16.13 6.42
N LEU A 247 13.32 -14.90 6.63
CA LEU A 247 14.07 -14.56 7.82
C LEU A 247 13.21 -14.67 9.09
N LEU A 248 12.03 -14.07 9.09
CA LEU A 248 11.12 -14.12 10.24
C LEU A 248 10.68 -15.54 10.55
N TRP A 249 10.35 -16.34 9.54
CA TRP A 249 10.01 -17.74 9.70
C TRP A 249 11.16 -18.55 10.31
N LEU A 250 12.39 -18.33 9.83
CA LEU A 250 13.58 -18.98 10.38
C LEU A 250 13.79 -18.61 11.85
N VAL A 251 13.69 -17.33 12.18
CA VAL A 251 13.82 -16.84 13.57
C VAL A 251 12.73 -17.47 14.44
N GLU A 252 11.47 -17.45 14.01
CA GLU A 252 10.37 -18.07 14.77
C GLU A 252 10.61 -19.56 15.01
N THR A 253 11.10 -20.29 14.01
CA THR A 253 11.37 -21.73 14.11
C THR A 253 12.53 -22.04 15.05
N LEU A 254 13.54 -21.17 15.11
CA LEU A 254 14.72 -21.38 15.98
C LEU A 254 14.46 -21.04 17.45
N PHE A 255 13.48 -20.18 17.74
CA PHE A 255 13.17 -19.69 19.09
C PHE A 255 11.85 -20.25 19.67
N ARG A 256 11.15 -21.12 18.95
CA ARG A 256 10.06 -21.95 19.47
C ARG A 256 10.64 -23.21 20.09
#